data_7754aab3737d4cc3e1b3745c3b3bf30e
#
_entry.id   7754aab3737d4cc3e1b3745c3b3bf30e
#
_cell.length_a   1.000
_cell.length_b   1.000
_cell.length_c   1.000
_cell.angle_alpha   90.00
_cell.angle_beta   90.00
_cell.angle_gamma   90.00
#
_symmetry.space_group_name_H-M   'P 1'
#
loop_
_entity.id
_entity.type
_entity.pdbx_description
1 polymer ?
#
loop_
_entity_poly.entity_id
_entity_poly.type
_entity_poly.pdbx_seq_one_letter_code
_entity_poly.pdbx_strand_id
1 'polypeptide(L)'
;MPRRRVAAKREILDDPKYGSLILAKFMNHVMESGKKAVAERIVYGALDTVKARKNSDPLEIFEKALDAIAPLVEVKSRRVGGATYQVPVEVRPSRRNALAMRWLVESARKRGEKSMALRLPRSTAAAGRSRSGETRSSSWSAISVGRSAGSSPLPLR
;
A
#
# COMPACT_ATOMS: atom_id res chain seq x y z
N MET A 1 -28.00 -0.24 -12.01
CA MET A 1 -27.25 0.88 -11.39
C MET A 1 -28.27 1.88 -10.84
N PRO A 2 -28.16 2.32 -9.57
CA PRO A 2 -29.05 3.32 -9.03
C PRO A 2 -28.80 4.66 -9.72
N ARG A 3 -29.79 5.14 -10.45
CA ARG A 3 -29.70 6.35 -11.27
C ARG A 3 -29.80 7.64 -10.46
N ARG A 4 -30.36 7.56 -9.25
CA ARG A 4 -30.70 8.73 -8.40
C ARG A 4 -30.08 8.69 -6.98
N ARG A 5 -29.44 7.59 -6.57
CA ARG A 5 -28.85 7.46 -5.23
C ARG A 5 -27.43 6.91 -5.33
N VAL A 6 -26.50 7.59 -4.67
CA VAL A 6 -25.17 7.04 -4.41
C VAL A 6 -25.32 5.99 -3.31
N ALA A 7 -24.75 4.81 -3.51
CA ALA A 7 -24.79 3.77 -2.49
C ALA A 7 -24.13 4.26 -1.19
N ALA A 8 -24.79 4.02 -0.06
CA ALA A 8 -24.25 4.35 1.24
C ALA A 8 -22.92 3.63 1.48
N LYS A 9 -21.92 4.33 2.00
CA LYS A 9 -20.67 3.71 2.41
C LYS A 9 -20.93 2.87 3.66
N ARG A 10 -20.48 1.61 3.63
CA ARG A 10 -20.54 0.74 4.82
C ARG A 10 -19.59 1.29 5.88
N GLU A 11 -20.07 1.41 7.09
CA GLU A 11 -19.26 1.72 8.25
C GLU A 11 -18.39 0.50 8.61
N ILE A 12 -17.14 0.76 8.93
CA ILE A 12 -16.19 -0.27 9.34
C ILE A 12 -16.09 -0.16 10.86
N LEU A 13 -16.40 -1.26 11.54
CA LEU A 13 -16.22 -1.35 12.98
C LEU A 13 -14.73 -1.38 13.32
N ASP A 14 -14.38 -0.77 14.44
CA ASP A 14 -13.02 -0.77 14.96
C ASP A 14 -12.57 -2.19 15.34
N ASP A 15 -11.25 -2.38 15.37
CA ASP A 15 -10.67 -3.65 15.74
C ASP A 15 -10.88 -3.94 17.25
N PRO A 16 -11.41 -5.12 17.63
CA PRO A 16 -11.72 -5.43 19.03
C PRO A 16 -10.48 -5.52 19.92
N LYS A 17 -9.30 -5.85 19.38
CA LYS A 17 -8.07 -6.03 20.16
C LYS A 17 -7.33 -4.70 20.40
N TYR A 18 -7.29 -3.83 19.41
CA TYR A 18 -6.50 -2.58 19.45
C TYR A 18 -7.35 -1.31 19.32
N GLY A 19 -8.64 -1.40 19.07
CA GLY A 19 -9.54 -0.25 18.91
C GLY A 19 -9.18 0.68 17.72
N SER A 20 -8.45 0.18 16.72
CA SER A 20 -7.96 0.99 15.60
C SER A 20 -8.75 0.76 14.33
N LEU A 21 -9.39 1.82 13.81
CA LEU A 21 -10.09 1.82 12.52
C LEU A 21 -9.14 1.56 11.35
N ILE A 22 -7.90 2.07 11.45
CA ILE A 22 -6.88 1.91 10.41
C ILE A 22 -6.50 0.44 10.29
N LEU A 23 -6.33 -0.24 11.43
CA LEU A 23 -6.02 -1.66 11.49
C LEU A 23 -7.17 -2.52 10.93
N ALA A 24 -8.41 -2.20 11.28
CA ALA A 24 -9.60 -2.87 10.72
C ALA A 24 -9.67 -2.73 9.19
N LYS A 25 -9.39 -1.54 8.65
CA LYS A 25 -9.28 -1.32 7.19
C LYS A 25 -8.15 -2.13 6.58
N PHE A 26 -7.00 -2.21 7.24
CA PHE A 26 -5.87 -2.98 6.76
C PHE A 26 -6.18 -4.48 6.69
N MET A 27 -6.89 -5.04 7.68
CA MET A 27 -7.36 -6.44 7.65
C MET A 27 -8.24 -6.71 6.42
N ASN A 28 -9.10 -5.76 6.04
CA ASN A 28 -9.92 -5.90 4.84
C ASN A 28 -9.08 -5.88 3.54
N HIS A 29 -7.92 -5.22 3.52
CA HIS A 29 -6.98 -5.28 2.37
C HIS A 29 -6.18 -6.59 2.32
N VAL A 30 -5.89 -7.19 3.46
CA VAL A 30 -5.21 -8.50 3.55
C VAL A 30 -6.16 -9.64 3.22
N MET A 31 -7.44 -9.48 3.52
CA MET A 31 -8.49 -10.50 3.35
C MET A 31 -8.63 -10.90 1.88
N GLU A 32 -8.73 -12.21 1.65
CA GLU A 32 -9.06 -12.82 0.36
C GLU A 32 -10.32 -13.68 0.47
N SER A 33 -11.15 -13.66 -0.55
CA SER A 33 -12.38 -14.48 -0.64
C SER A 33 -13.32 -14.34 0.57
N GLY A 34 -13.34 -13.18 1.24
CA GLY A 34 -14.20 -12.93 2.41
C GLY A 34 -13.74 -13.60 3.71
N LYS A 35 -12.57 -14.23 3.75
CA LYS A 35 -12.05 -14.96 4.93
C LYS A 35 -11.46 -14.01 5.97
N LYS A 36 -12.31 -13.25 6.69
CA LYS A 36 -11.89 -12.23 7.64
C LYS A 36 -11.10 -12.81 8.83
N ALA A 37 -11.54 -13.91 9.41
CA ALA A 37 -10.88 -14.55 10.56
C ALA A 37 -9.43 -14.97 10.25
N VAL A 38 -9.16 -15.40 9.01
CA VAL A 38 -7.80 -15.73 8.57
C VAL A 38 -6.94 -14.46 8.46
N ALA A 39 -7.50 -13.37 7.92
CA ALA A 39 -6.80 -12.09 7.83
C ALA A 39 -6.47 -11.52 9.21
N GLU A 40 -7.39 -11.58 10.16
CA GLU A 40 -7.18 -11.18 11.56
C GLU A 40 -6.03 -11.95 12.20
N ARG A 41 -6.02 -13.29 12.07
CA ARG A 41 -4.95 -14.14 12.59
C ARG A 41 -3.59 -13.78 11.98
N ILE A 42 -3.52 -13.50 10.68
CA ILE A 42 -2.30 -13.09 10.00
C ILE A 42 -1.80 -11.75 10.53
N VAL A 43 -2.69 -10.77 10.66
CA VAL A 43 -2.32 -9.41 11.09
C VAL A 43 -1.90 -9.41 12.56
N TYR A 44 -2.64 -10.09 13.44
CA TYR A 44 -2.25 -10.20 14.85
C TYR A 44 -0.91 -10.93 15.02
N GLY A 45 -0.69 -12.04 14.34
CA GLY A 45 0.58 -12.74 14.37
C GLY A 45 1.74 -11.90 13.84
N ALA A 46 1.49 -11.02 12.87
CA ALA A 46 2.47 -10.06 12.39
C ALA A 46 2.81 -9.00 13.45
N LEU A 47 1.80 -8.43 14.11
CA LEU A 47 1.98 -7.44 15.19
C LEU A 47 2.70 -8.04 16.40
N ASP A 48 2.35 -9.26 16.79
CA ASP A 48 3.02 -9.97 17.88
C ASP A 48 4.51 -10.22 17.56
N THR A 49 4.83 -10.54 16.31
CA THR A 49 6.24 -10.66 15.83
C THR A 49 6.97 -9.33 15.87
N VAL A 50 6.31 -8.21 15.54
CA VAL A 50 6.89 -6.87 15.63
C VAL A 50 7.16 -6.49 17.08
N LYS A 51 6.20 -6.76 17.98
CA LYS A 51 6.34 -6.53 19.42
C LYS A 51 7.53 -7.30 20.00
N ALA A 52 7.67 -8.58 19.67
CA ALA A 52 8.78 -9.41 20.14
C ALA A 52 10.16 -8.92 19.67
N ARG A 53 10.23 -8.25 18.53
CA ARG A 53 11.51 -7.77 17.97
C ARG A 53 11.91 -6.39 18.45
N LYS A 54 10.97 -5.49 18.73
CA LYS A 54 11.27 -4.08 18.97
C LYS A 54 10.94 -3.60 20.37
N ASN A 55 10.28 -4.39 21.23
CA ASN A 55 9.80 -4.00 22.57
C ASN A 55 9.05 -2.64 22.60
N SER A 56 8.43 -2.26 21.49
CA SER A 56 7.70 -1.01 21.32
C SER A 56 6.24 -1.32 20.96
N ASP A 57 5.37 -0.35 21.06
CA ASP A 57 3.97 -0.51 20.67
C ASP A 57 3.88 -0.88 19.18
N PRO A 58 3.27 -2.05 18.86
CA PRO A 58 3.16 -2.52 17.49
C PRO A 58 2.28 -1.63 16.61
N LEU A 59 1.28 -0.92 17.20
CA LEU A 59 0.44 0.02 16.48
C LEU A 59 1.22 1.24 15.99
N GLU A 60 2.02 1.86 16.85
CA GLU A 60 2.86 3.00 16.44
C GLU A 60 3.81 2.65 15.30
N ILE A 61 4.41 1.46 15.37
CA ILE A 61 5.32 0.99 14.32
C ILE A 61 4.58 0.81 13.01
N PHE A 62 3.35 0.28 13.06
CA PHE A 62 2.50 0.08 11.90
C PHE A 62 2.07 1.42 11.28
N GLU A 63 1.64 2.39 12.07
CA GLU A 63 1.26 3.72 11.62
C GLU A 63 2.45 4.48 11.02
N LYS A 64 3.60 4.47 11.67
CA LYS A 64 4.85 5.04 11.14
C LYS A 64 5.26 4.40 9.82
N ALA A 65 5.04 3.09 9.65
CA ALA A 65 5.31 2.40 8.40
C ALA A 65 4.33 2.79 7.28
N LEU A 66 3.04 2.96 7.60
CA LEU A 66 2.05 3.43 6.63
C LEU A 66 2.35 4.85 6.17
N ASP A 67 2.69 5.76 7.09
CA ASP A 67 3.05 7.14 6.77
C ASP A 67 4.31 7.24 5.92
N ALA A 68 5.27 6.34 6.15
CA ALA A 68 6.49 6.28 5.34
C ALA A 68 6.22 5.83 3.89
N ILE A 69 5.22 4.98 3.65
CA ILE A 69 4.84 4.49 2.31
C ILE A 69 3.88 5.44 1.62
N ALA A 70 3.09 6.20 2.38
CA ALA A 70 1.99 7.00 1.88
C ALA A 70 2.45 8.08 0.87
N PRO A 71 2.00 8.04 -0.41
CA PRO A 71 2.41 8.98 -1.43
C PRO A 71 1.75 10.35 -1.23
N LEU A 72 2.49 11.42 -1.51
CA LEU A 72 1.96 12.78 -1.51
C LEU A 72 1.33 13.14 -2.85
N VAL A 73 1.90 12.62 -3.94
CA VAL A 73 1.53 12.96 -5.32
C VAL A 73 1.31 11.69 -6.14
N GLU A 74 0.31 11.70 -7.02
CA GLU A 74 0.11 10.68 -8.05
C GLU A 74 0.13 11.33 -9.43
N VAL A 75 0.58 10.59 -10.43
CA VAL A 75 0.62 11.06 -11.82
C VAL A 75 -0.67 10.65 -12.53
N LYS A 76 -1.36 11.64 -13.12
CA LYS A 76 -2.55 11.41 -13.96
C LYS A 76 -2.25 11.79 -15.40
N SER A 77 -2.59 10.93 -16.33
CA SER A 77 -2.51 11.25 -17.76
C SER A 77 -3.68 12.15 -18.17
N ARG A 78 -3.35 13.29 -18.80
CA ARG A 78 -4.33 14.19 -19.43
C ARG A 78 -4.02 14.32 -20.91
N ARG A 79 -5.07 14.27 -21.73
CA ARG A 79 -4.98 14.50 -23.17
C ARG A 79 -5.18 15.97 -23.46
N VAL A 80 -4.22 16.61 -24.10
CA VAL A 80 -4.29 18.01 -24.50
C VAL A 80 -3.79 18.11 -25.95
N GLY A 81 -4.65 18.57 -26.88
CA GLY A 81 -4.28 18.77 -28.29
C GLY A 81 -3.77 17.52 -29.01
N GLY A 82 -4.26 16.31 -28.66
CA GLY A 82 -3.84 15.04 -29.27
C GLY A 82 -2.63 14.36 -28.58
N ALA A 83 -1.87 15.05 -27.77
CA ALA A 83 -0.79 14.49 -26.96
C ALA A 83 -1.24 14.13 -25.54
N THR A 84 -0.65 13.09 -24.98
CA THR A 84 -0.94 12.65 -23.60
C THR A 84 0.17 13.12 -22.66
N TYR A 85 -0.18 14.02 -21.76
CA TYR A 85 0.73 14.55 -20.74
C TYR A 85 0.50 13.90 -19.40
N GLN A 86 1.57 13.63 -18.67
CA GLN A 86 1.52 13.14 -17.30
C GLN A 86 1.59 14.32 -16.34
N VAL A 87 0.47 14.61 -15.67
CA VAL A 87 0.35 15.74 -14.74
C VAL A 87 0.39 15.20 -13.31
N PRO A 88 1.31 15.69 -12.45
CA PRO A 88 1.32 15.36 -11.04
C PRO A 88 0.14 16.03 -10.34
N VAL A 89 -0.60 15.26 -9.54
CA VAL A 89 -1.76 15.72 -8.78
C VAL A 89 -1.63 15.26 -7.34
N GLU A 90 -1.95 16.12 -6.40
CA GLU A 90 -1.96 15.78 -4.98
C GLU A 90 -2.99 14.69 -4.67
N VAL A 91 -2.61 13.75 -3.80
CA VAL A 91 -3.45 12.62 -3.42
C VAL A 91 -4.31 12.98 -2.21
N ARG A 92 -5.63 12.78 -2.30
CA ARG A 92 -6.55 12.99 -1.18
C ARG A 92 -6.17 12.09 0.01
N PRO A 93 -6.30 12.54 1.28
CA PRO A 93 -5.88 11.78 2.47
C PRO A 93 -6.48 10.37 2.56
N SER A 94 -7.78 10.21 2.26
CA SER A 94 -8.44 8.91 2.28
C SER A 94 -7.85 7.91 1.24
N ARG A 95 -7.48 8.42 0.06
CA ARG A 95 -6.85 7.63 -1.00
C ARG A 95 -5.39 7.33 -0.68
N ARG A 96 -4.68 8.28 -0.07
CA ARG A 96 -3.29 8.15 0.36
C ARG A 96 -3.12 6.94 1.28
N ASN A 97 -3.95 6.83 2.32
CA ASN A 97 -3.91 5.70 3.24
C ASN A 97 -4.28 4.38 2.55
N ALA A 98 -5.27 4.38 1.67
CA ALA A 98 -5.66 3.18 0.93
C ALA A 98 -4.55 2.69 -0.03
N LEU A 99 -3.81 3.61 -0.67
CA LEU A 99 -2.67 3.27 -1.51
C LEU A 99 -1.52 2.69 -0.68
N ALA A 100 -1.19 3.31 0.47
CA ALA A 100 -0.16 2.81 1.37
C ALA A 100 -0.45 1.38 1.84
N MET A 101 -1.68 1.11 2.28
CA MET A 101 -2.11 -0.23 2.70
C MET A 101 -1.98 -1.25 1.56
N ARG A 102 -2.43 -0.91 0.35
CA ARG A 102 -2.35 -1.77 -0.83
C ARG A 102 -0.90 -2.11 -1.19
N TRP A 103 -0.03 -1.11 -1.23
CA TRP A 103 1.37 -1.30 -1.55
C TRP A 103 2.11 -2.13 -0.50
N LEU A 104 1.77 -1.95 0.79
CA LEU A 104 2.32 -2.76 1.86
C LEU A 104 1.95 -4.24 1.69
N VAL A 105 0.69 -4.54 1.39
CA VAL A 105 0.22 -5.91 1.13
C VAL A 105 0.88 -6.49 -0.12
N GLU A 106 0.96 -5.72 -1.21
CA GLU A 106 1.58 -6.16 -2.46
C GLU A 106 3.08 -6.44 -2.27
N SER A 107 3.79 -5.58 -1.56
CA SER A 107 5.20 -5.80 -1.23
C SER A 107 5.41 -7.04 -0.37
N ALA A 108 4.52 -7.27 0.60
CA ALA A 108 4.57 -8.47 1.43
C ALA A 108 4.29 -9.75 0.62
N ARG A 109 3.38 -9.72 -0.35
CA ARG A 109 3.10 -10.87 -1.24
C ARG A 109 4.28 -11.24 -2.13
N LYS A 110 5.07 -10.27 -2.58
CA LYS A 110 6.28 -10.49 -3.41
C LYS A 110 7.44 -11.12 -2.64
N ARG A 111 7.37 -11.19 -1.31
CA ARG A 111 8.43 -11.77 -0.49
C ARG A 111 8.36 -13.30 -0.48
N GLY A 112 9.53 -13.94 -0.32
CA GLY A 112 9.69 -15.41 -0.38
C GLY A 112 9.47 -16.18 0.94
N GLU A 113 9.10 -15.52 2.06
CA GLU A 113 8.87 -16.19 3.32
C GLU A 113 7.63 -17.11 3.27
N LYS A 114 7.60 -18.17 4.09
CA LYS A 114 6.56 -19.22 4.06
C LYS A 114 5.14 -18.70 4.32
N SER A 115 4.96 -17.79 5.27
CA SER A 115 3.63 -17.31 5.67
C SER A 115 3.50 -15.79 5.57
N MET A 116 2.28 -15.30 5.31
CA MET A 116 1.99 -13.88 5.26
C MET A 116 2.22 -13.19 6.61
N ALA A 117 1.99 -13.89 7.72
CA ALA A 117 2.28 -13.41 9.07
C ALA A 117 3.78 -13.10 9.30
N LEU A 118 4.69 -13.78 8.59
CA LEU A 118 6.13 -13.52 8.63
C LEU A 118 6.58 -12.46 7.61
N ARG A 119 5.86 -12.33 6.49
CA ARG A 119 6.15 -11.37 5.43
C ARG A 119 5.82 -9.94 5.82
N LEU A 120 4.66 -9.73 6.45
CA LEU A 120 4.18 -8.40 6.85
C LEU A 120 5.14 -7.67 7.81
N PRO A 121 5.64 -8.26 8.91
CA PRO A 121 6.55 -7.56 9.83
C PRO A 121 7.84 -7.08 9.16
N ARG A 122 8.33 -7.83 8.20
CA ARG A 122 9.54 -7.46 7.45
C ARG A 122 9.28 -6.34 6.45
N SER A 123 8.09 -6.31 5.84
CA SER A 123 7.69 -5.24 4.93
C SER A 123 7.49 -3.92 5.69
N THR A 124 6.86 -3.93 6.86
CA THR A 124 6.71 -2.75 7.73
C THR A 124 8.06 -2.24 8.23
N ALA A 125 8.96 -3.13 8.61
CA ALA A 125 10.31 -2.76 9.04
C ALA A 125 11.17 -2.17 7.91
N ALA A 126 11.01 -2.64 6.68
CA ALA A 126 11.68 -2.07 5.51
C ALA A 126 11.16 -0.68 5.18
N ALA A 127 9.84 -0.46 5.25
CA ALA A 127 9.22 0.82 5.03
C ALA A 127 9.67 1.89 6.04
N GLY A 128 9.79 1.53 7.32
CA GLY A 128 10.27 2.44 8.36
C GLY A 128 11.74 2.85 8.21
N ARG A 129 12.59 2.05 7.53
CA ARG A 129 14.00 2.38 7.28
C ARG A 129 14.23 3.34 6.12
N SER A 130 13.34 3.36 5.13
CA SER A 130 13.50 4.23 3.97
C SER A 130 13.40 5.72 4.28
N ARG A 131 12.89 6.10 5.45
CA ARG A 131 12.76 7.50 5.89
C ARG A 131 13.94 8.01 6.75
N SER A 132 14.72 7.13 7.33
CA SER A 132 15.88 7.49 8.17
C SER A 132 17.21 7.56 7.39
N GLY A 133 17.20 7.30 6.09
CA GLY A 133 18.36 7.35 5.20
C GLY A 133 17.93 7.85 3.84
N GLU A 134 18.12 9.12 3.60
CA GLU A 134 18.40 9.80 2.34
C GLU A 134 17.94 9.14 1.02
N THR A 135 17.01 9.82 0.34
CA THR A 135 16.87 9.88 -1.12
C THR A 135 17.16 8.59 -1.91
N ARG A 136 16.24 7.65 -1.86
CA ARG A 136 16.07 6.71 -2.97
C ARG A 136 14.63 6.80 -3.51
N SER A 137 14.35 7.91 -4.18
CA SER A 137 13.06 8.13 -4.88
C SER A 137 12.94 7.34 -6.19
N SER A 138 13.87 6.42 -6.49
CA SER A 138 14.00 5.83 -7.82
C SER A 138 13.56 4.37 -7.97
N SER A 139 13.25 3.63 -6.89
CA SER A 139 12.93 2.21 -7.05
C SER A 139 11.44 1.86 -7.03
N TRP A 140 10.58 2.75 -6.55
CA TRP A 140 9.13 2.50 -6.50
C TRP A 140 8.35 3.08 -7.69
N SER A 141 8.88 4.11 -8.35
CA SER A 141 8.34 4.65 -9.61
C SER A 141 8.63 3.76 -10.83
N ALA A 142 9.62 2.88 -10.75
CA ALA A 142 9.99 1.99 -11.85
C ALA A 142 9.02 0.83 -12.10
N ILE A 143 8.10 0.54 -11.17
CA ILE A 143 7.15 -0.59 -11.31
C ILE A 143 5.93 -0.22 -12.16
N SER A 144 5.63 1.06 -12.37
CA SER A 144 4.46 1.50 -13.16
C SER A 144 4.75 1.94 -14.59
N VAL A 145 6.02 2.01 -15.03
CA VAL A 145 6.39 2.52 -16.38
C VAL A 145 6.94 1.45 -17.32
N GLY A 146 7.03 0.21 -16.89
CA GLY A 146 7.62 -0.87 -17.69
C GLY A 146 6.65 -1.61 -18.59
N ARG A 147 6.01 -0.97 -19.58
CA ARG A 147 5.54 -1.64 -20.81
C ARG A 147 5.04 -0.65 -21.86
N SER A 148 5.94 -0.08 -22.63
CA SER A 148 5.78 0.18 -24.07
C SER A 148 6.93 1.05 -24.59
N ALA A 149 7.86 0.49 -25.30
CA ALA A 149 8.52 1.09 -26.43
C ALA A 149 9.59 0.13 -26.97
N GLY A 150 9.14 -0.90 -27.65
CA GLY A 150 9.96 -1.55 -28.67
C GLY A 150 9.66 -0.88 -30.01
N SER A 151 10.47 0.05 -30.43
CA SER A 151 10.59 0.44 -31.83
C SER A 151 12.02 0.89 -32.07
N SER A 152 12.79 -0.06 -32.59
CA SER A 152 14.11 0.19 -33.15
C SER A 152 14.00 1.08 -34.39
N PRO A 153 14.84 2.07 -34.58
CA PRO A 153 14.99 2.73 -35.88
C PRO A 153 15.84 1.86 -36.80
N LEU A 154 15.33 1.60 -37.99
CA LEU A 154 16.05 1.01 -39.11
C LEU A 154 17.13 1.97 -39.62
N PRO A 155 18.31 1.48 -40.04
CA PRO A 155 19.30 2.30 -40.67
C PRO A 155 18.96 2.58 -42.15
N LEU A 156 19.02 3.85 -42.51
CA LEU A 156 18.94 4.29 -43.91
C LEU A 156 20.22 3.88 -44.63
N ARG A 157 20.03 3.24 -45.78
CA ARG A 157 20.94 3.26 -46.90
C ARG A 157 20.35 4.14 -47.99
#